data_ac5a1dd953542f4f0cd2b464c3ce05aa
#
_entry.id   ac5a1dd953542f4f0cd2b464c3ce05aa
#
_cell.length_a   1.000
_cell.length_b   1.000
_cell.length_c   1.000
_cell.angle_alpha   90.00
_cell.angle_beta   90.00
_cell.angle_gamma   90.00
#
_symmetry.space_group_name_H-M   'P 1'
#
loop_
_entity.id
_entity.type
_entity.pdbx_description
1 polymer ?
#
loop_
_entity_poly.entity_id
_entity_poly.type
_entity_poly.pdbx_seq_one_letter_code
_entity_poly.pdbx_strand_id
1 'polypeptide(L)'
;MQAIIAESDPNRLLEIQRAGVHWRKAISVAASVAALQQVSTPVPLSTNQLMLPRARFASLGQDMARYQTQYTHGEVTEVLIEWRAYKIPPNSETKITYLNTCLDLARLLHASQNLETYRTLDCLGILDDVEFQPHSRVGLVYRVPLAISPTGPPVKVFTLHDFINRKELARPPLDERFELARNLATALHRLFASRWYHKNLNSKNILFFTQAVDGTGSCIQPYLSGFDYARPDSPDEMTLKPEADEFCDRYRHPQCTHPDSRSTIPFRRRFDVYSLGILLIEIGRWETVDRIHKDYIAQKAKAAAKGSVVAPVPLESFQRYLRTRCVESLAFRMGTIYTNAVKFCLHDATEAGGDTPAVSVVDGEQELISRFNRDVVAELAKCTA
;
A
#
# COMPACT_ATOMS: atom_id res chain seq x y z
N MET A 1 16.84 -38.53 11.19
CA MET A 1 16.17 -37.32 11.76
C MET A 1 15.22 -37.63 12.93
N GLN A 2 14.57 -38.78 12.98
CA GLN A 2 13.69 -39.19 14.09
C GLN A 2 14.41 -39.62 15.39
N ALA A 3 15.69 -39.95 15.35
CA ALA A 3 16.46 -40.39 16.53
C ALA A 3 17.07 -39.26 17.39
N ILE A 4 17.00 -38.01 16.91
CA ILE A 4 17.57 -36.81 17.65
C ILE A 4 16.50 -36.11 18.50
N ILE A 5 15.22 -36.48 18.36
CA ILE A 5 14.10 -35.83 19.03
C ILE A 5 13.86 -36.33 20.47
N ALA A 6 14.50 -37.44 20.87
CA ALA A 6 14.18 -38.09 22.13
C ALA A 6 14.89 -37.55 23.39
N GLU A 7 15.83 -36.60 23.26
CA GLU A 7 16.60 -36.05 24.41
C GLU A 7 16.77 -34.53 24.38
N SER A 8 15.85 -33.76 23.84
CA SER A 8 16.06 -32.30 23.69
C SER A 8 15.27 -31.51 24.73
N ASP A 9 15.99 -30.75 25.52
CA ASP A 9 15.51 -29.67 26.39
C ASP A 9 14.47 -28.80 25.60
N PRO A 10 13.27 -28.55 26.17
CA PRO A 10 12.23 -27.70 25.55
C PRO A 10 12.73 -26.34 25.10
N ASN A 11 13.71 -25.75 25.79
CA ASN A 11 14.32 -24.48 25.45
C ASN A 11 15.15 -24.56 24.17
N ARG A 12 15.83 -25.68 23.95
CA ARG A 12 16.63 -25.92 22.74
C ARG A 12 15.77 -26.15 21.50
N LEU A 13 14.62 -26.76 21.67
CA LEU A 13 13.59 -26.88 20.61
C LEU A 13 13.01 -25.51 20.21
N LEU A 14 12.79 -24.63 21.19
CA LEU A 14 12.35 -23.25 20.96
C LEU A 14 13.43 -22.43 20.21
N GLU A 15 14.70 -22.58 20.57
CA GLU A 15 15.82 -21.93 19.88
C GLU A 15 15.97 -22.41 18.43
N ILE A 16 15.84 -23.71 18.18
CA ILE A 16 15.89 -24.29 16.81
C ILE A 16 14.68 -23.82 15.99
N GLN A 17 13.49 -23.73 16.58
CA GLN A 17 12.32 -23.18 15.94
C GLN A 17 12.49 -21.69 15.62
N ARG A 18 13.01 -20.88 16.58
CA ARG A 18 13.33 -19.46 16.38
C ARG A 18 14.37 -19.26 15.28
N ALA A 19 15.46 -20.03 15.28
CA ALA A 19 16.46 -20.00 14.23
C ALA A 19 15.87 -20.39 12.87
N GLY A 20 14.98 -21.39 12.81
CA GLY A 20 14.28 -21.80 11.61
C GLY A 20 13.32 -20.73 11.06
N VAL A 21 12.68 -19.95 11.92
CA VAL A 21 11.83 -18.80 11.54
C VAL A 21 12.68 -17.67 10.98
N HIS A 22 13.81 -17.33 11.63
CA HIS A 22 14.75 -16.34 11.11
C HIS A 22 15.35 -16.74 9.75
N TRP A 23 15.68 -18.02 9.56
CA TRP A 23 16.19 -18.53 8.30
C TRP A 23 15.15 -18.46 7.17
N ARG A 24 13.90 -18.81 7.44
CA ARG A 24 12.81 -18.70 6.46
C ARG A 24 12.51 -17.25 6.10
N LYS A 25 12.58 -16.31 7.07
CA LYS A 25 12.48 -14.88 6.80
C LYS A 25 13.61 -14.41 5.89
N ALA A 26 14.85 -14.74 6.20
CA ALA A 26 16.01 -14.37 5.38
C ALA A 26 15.90 -14.92 3.95
N ILE A 27 15.43 -16.16 3.78
CA ILE A 27 15.17 -16.76 2.46
C ILE A 27 14.01 -16.02 1.75
N SER A 28 12.94 -15.64 2.44
CA SER A 28 11.81 -14.93 1.85
C SER A 28 12.21 -13.53 1.34
N VAL A 29 12.99 -12.80 2.13
CA VAL A 29 13.54 -11.49 1.73
C VAL A 29 14.55 -11.65 0.60
N ALA A 30 15.46 -12.63 0.70
CA ALA A 30 16.42 -12.93 -0.36
C ALA A 30 15.71 -13.35 -1.67
N ALA A 31 14.63 -14.12 -1.60
CA ALA A 31 13.82 -14.48 -2.77
C ALA A 31 13.08 -13.25 -3.34
N SER A 32 12.58 -12.36 -2.48
CA SER A 32 11.96 -11.11 -2.91
C SER A 32 12.98 -10.19 -3.61
N VAL A 33 14.17 -10.05 -3.03
CA VAL A 33 15.28 -9.32 -3.63
C VAL A 33 15.78 -10.01 -4.91
N ALA A 34 15.90 -11.34 -4.94
CA ALA A 34 16.31 -12.09 -6.13
C ALA A 34 15.28 -11.97 -7.27
N ALA A 35 13.99 -11.90 -6.98
CA ALA A 35 12.96 -11.62 -7.99
C ALA A 35 13.13 -10.22 -8.63
N LEU A 36 13.71 -9.26 -7.88
CA LEU A 36 14.09 -7.93 -8.37
C LEU A 36 15.41 -7.97 -9.16
N GLN A 37 16.30 -8.92 -8.86
CA GLN A 37 17.68 -8.99 -9.37
C GLN A 37 17.82 -9.49 -10.80
N GLN A 38 16.76 -9.86 -11.49
CA GLN A 38 16.85 -10.26 -12.91
C GLN A 38 17.32 -9.13 -13.85
N VAL A 39 17.59 -7.92 -13.35
CA VAL A 39 17.92 -6.74 -14.17
C VAL A 39 19.22 -6.03 -13.78
N SER A 40 19.81 -6.22 -12.64
CA SER A 40 21.16 -5.73 -12.20
C SER A 40 21.21 -5.77 -10.67
N THR A 41 22.24 -6.38 -10.11
CA THR A 41 22.39 -6.58 -8.66
C THR A 41 22.83 -5.31 -7.94
N PRO A 42 21.93 -4.56 -7.26
CA PRO A 42 22.41 -3.68 -6.21
C PRO A 42 22.90 -4.55 -5.04
N VAL A 43 24.08 -4.22 -4.52
CA VAL A 43 24.61 -4.87 -3.31
C VAL A 43 23.60 -4.65 -2.18
N PRO A 44 23.12 -5.71 -1.49
CA PRO A 44 22.16 -5.52 -0.40
C PRO A 44 22.77 -4.64 0.70
N LEU A 45 22.10 -3.55 1.03
CA LEU A 45 22.54 -2.68 2.13
C LEU A 45 22.52 -3.43 3.46
N SER A 46 23.57 -3.26 4.24
CA SER A 46 23.65 -3.79 5.61
C SER A 46 22.66 -3.06 6.52
N THR A 47 22.30 -3.70 7.63
CA THR A 47 21.44 -3.10 8.67
C THR A 47 21.96 -1.74 9.13
N ASN A 48 23.29 -1.62 9.35
CA ASN A 48 23.92 -0.38 9.80
C ASN A 48 23.81 0.76 8.76
N GLN A 49 23.74 0.44 7.48
CA GLN A 49 23.56 1.45 6.43
C GLN A 49 22.10 1.92 6.34
N LEU A 50 21.15 1.06 6.69
CA LEU A 50 19.72 1.37 6.65
C LEU A 50 19.19 2.02 7.94
N MET A 51 19.89 1.92 9.07
CA MET A 51 19.55 2.64 10.29
C MET A 51 20.12 4.05 10.23
N LEU A 52 19.24 5.03 10.01
CA LEU A 52 19.64 6.42 9.77
C LEU A 52 19.74 7.19 11.08
N PRO A 53 20.89 7.85 11.39
CA PRO A 53 21.06 8.61 12.63
C PRO A 53 20.20 9.88 12.65
N ARG A 54 19.44 10.10 13.74
CA ARG A 54 18.59 11.29 13.95
C ARG A 54 19.35 12.61 13.73
N ALA A 55 20.59 12.69 14.18
CA ALA A 55 21.41 13.90 14.10
C ALA A 55 21.72 14.39 12.67
N ARG A 56 21.44 13.56 11.66
CA ARG A 56 21.65 13.92 10.24
C ARG A 56 20.46 14.58 9.58
N PHE A 57 19.34 14.71 10.28
CA PHE A 57 18.13 15.37 9.77
C PHE A 57 18.06 16.82 10.26
N ALA A 58 17.73 17.74 9.38
CA ALA A 58 17.56 19.15 9.72
C ALA A 58 16.39 19.36 10.69
N SER A 59 15.31 18.59 10.51
CA SER A 59 14.14 18.57 11.38
C SER A 59 13.32 17.30 11.16
N LEU A 60 12.42 16.95 12.09
CA LEU A 60 11.65 15.70 12.01
C LEU A 60 10.13 15.89 12.04
N GLY A 61 9.64 17.13 12.10
CA GLY A 61 8.21 17.39 12.27
C GLY A 61 7.68 17.03 13.66
N GLN A 62 6.52 17.57 13.99
CA GLN A 62 5.92 17.49 15.32
C GLN A 62 4.74 16.48 15.39
N ASP A 63 4.35 15.89 14.30
CA ASP A 63 3.19 15.00 14.19
C ASP A 63 3.52 13.69 13.46
N MET A 64 2.48 12.93 13.16
CA MET A 64 2.56 11.67 12.41
C MET A 64 2.34 11.84 10.91
N ALA A 65 2.23 13.06 10.42
CA ALA A 65 2.08 13.31 8.99
C ALA A 65 3.39 13.02 8.23
N ARG A 66 3.29 12.84 6.93
CA ARG A 66 4.47 12.81 6.05
C ARG A 66 5.20 14.14 6.15
N TYR A 67 6.52 14.07 6.27
CA TYR A 67 7.34 15.25 6.51
C TYR A 67 8.51 15.34 5.54
N GLN A 68 8.61 16.45 4.80
CA GLN A 68 9.76 16.74 3.96
C GLN A 68 10.83 17.45 4.77
N THR A 69 12.08 17.01 4.63
CA THR A 69 13.23 17.59 5.32
C THR A 69 14.51 17.31 4.54
N GLN A 70 15.62 17.78 5.06
CA GLN A 70 16.94 17.52 4.53
C GLN A 70 17.67 16.48 5.37
N TYR A 71 18.31 15.54 4.71
CA TYR A 71 19.18 14.52 5.27
C TYR A 71 20.60 14.71 4.77
N THR A 72 21.58 14.74 5.69
CA THR A 72 22.99 14.99 5.37
C THR A 72 23.80 13.72 5.59
N HIS A 73 24.37 13.19 4.50
CA HIS A 73 25.33 12.07 4.53
C HIS A 73 26.37 12.27 3.43
N GLY A 74 27.38 13.12 3.75
CA GLY A 74 28.30 13.66 2.74
C GLY A 74 27.65 14.81 1.97
N GLU A 75 26.59 14.51 1.24
CA GLU A 75 25.77 15.48 0.52
C GLU A 75 24.43 15.70 1.22
N VAL A 76 23.84 16.88 1.00
CA VAL A 76 22.50 17.20 1.46
C VAL A 76 21.49 16.68 0.44
N THR A 77 20.56 15.87 0.91
CA THR A 77 19.51 15.25 0.10
C THR A 77 18.14 15.63 0.65
N GLU A 78 17.22 16.06 -0.20
CA GLU A 78 15.82 16.21 0.18
C GLU A 78 15.15 14.86 0.34
N VAL A 79 14.49 14.67 1.46
CA VAL A 79 13.84 13.41 1.82
C VAL A 79 12.42 13.63 2.28
N LEU A 80 11.58 12.61 2.05
CA LEU A 80 10.25 12.48 2.60
C LEU A 80 10.27 11.38 3.66
N ILE A 81 9.79 11.69 4.86
CA ILE A 81 9.66 10.72 5.95
C ILE A 81 8.20 10.31 6.06
N GLU A 82 7.92 9.02 6.02
CA GLU A 82 6.63 8.44 6.38
C GLU A 82 6.69 7.84 7.78
N TRP A 83 5.94 8.40 8.71
CA TRP A 83 5.95 7.98 10.09
C TRP A 83 4.98 6.83 10.37
N ARG A 84 5.43 5.89 11.19
CA ARG A 84 4.64 4.77 11.71
C ARG A 84 4.71 4.81 13.23
N ALA A 85 3.58 4.99 13.91
CA ALA A 85 3.53 4.90 15.36
C ALA A 85 3.68 3.45 15.81
N TYR A 86 4.39 3.23 16.91
CA TYR A 86 4.40 1.93 17.56
C TYR A 86 4.29 2.09 19.08
N LYS A 87 3.35 1.31 19.67
CA LYS A 87 3.09 1.28 21.12
C LYS A 87 3.75 0.06 21.74
N ILE A 88 5.06 -0.10 21.56
CA ILE A 88 5.81 -1.28 21.96
C ILE A 88 6.86 -0.82 23.00
N PRO A 89 7.04 -1.53 24.12
CA PRO A 89 8.08 -1.19 25.10
C PRO A 89 9.47 -1.11 24.45
N PRO A 90 10.31 -0.12 24.81
CA PRO A 90 11.56 0.19 24.09
C PRO A 90 12.54 -0.98 23.96
N ASN A 91 12.58 -1.87 24.94
CA ASN A 91 13.57 -2.96 25.04
C ASN A 91 12.92 -4.35 24.87
N SER A 92 11.79 -4.47 24.18
CA SER A 92 11.11 -5.73 23.99
C SER A 92 11.59 -6.47 22.73
N GLU A 93 11.57 -7.80 22.75
CA GLU A 93 11.80 -8.66 21.58
C GLU A 93 10.84 -8.30 20.43
N THR A 94 9.63 -7.87 20.78
CA THR A 94 8.61 -7.38 19.86
C THR A 94 9.08 -6.13 19.09
N LYS A 95 9.80 -5.21 19.76
CA LYS A 95 10.37 -4.03 19.08
C LYS A 95 11.43 -4.43 18.06
N ILE A 96 12.32 -5.35 18.42
CA ILE A 96 13.37 -5.85 17.52
C ILE A 96 12.74 -6.48 16.28
N THR A 97 11.72 -7.32 16.47
CA THR A 97 10.97 -7.95 15.37
C THR A 97 10.30 -6.90 14.47
N TYR A 98 9.69 -5.88 15.07
CA TYR A 98 9.05 -4.79 14.32
C TYR A 98 10.06 -3.98 13.50
N LEU A 99 11.20 -3.60 14.10
CA LEU A 99 12.27 -2.88 13.40
C LEU A 99 12.87 -3.72 12.27
N ASN A 100 13.05 -5.02 12.48
CA ASN A 100 13.52 -5.92 11.42
C ASN A 100 12.54 -5.98 10.25
N THR A 101 11.23 -6.01 10.49
CA THR A 101 10.23 -5.94 9.41
C THR A 101 10.31 -4.60 8.67
N CYS A 102 10.53 -3.49 9.37
CA CYS A 102 10.74 -2.18 8.73
C CYS A 102 12.02 -2.14 7.90
N LEU A 103 13.12 -2.75 8.39
CA LEU A 103 14.38 -2.88 7.65
C LEU A 103 14.23 -3.74 6.39
N ASP A 104 13.50 -4.84 6.47
CA ASP A 104 13.25 -5.72 5.33
C ASP A 104 12.41 -5.00 4.25
N LEU A 105 11.42 -4.20 4.69
CA LEU A 105 10.69 -3.33 3.79
C LEU A 105 11.60 -2.27 3.15
N ALA A 106 12.45 -1.62 3.94
CA ALA A 106 13.39 -0.63 3.43
C ALA A 106 14.36 -1.23 2.39
N ARG A 107 14.83 -2.48 2.60
CA ARG A 107 15.66 -3.21 1.61
C ARG A 107 14.90 -3.45 0.31
N LEU A 108 13.65 -3.91 0.41
CA LEU A 108 12.80 -4.12 -0.76
C LEU A 108 12.62 -2.82 -1.56
N LEU A 109 12.23 -1.74 -0.88
CA LEU A 109 11.96 -0.46 -1.52
C LEU A 109 13.23 0.17 -2.10
N HIS A 110 14.38 0.02 -1.45
CA HIS A 110 15.66 0.43 -1.99
C HIS A 110 16.05 -0.37 -3.23
N ALA A 111 15.90 -1.69 -3.19
CA ALA A 111 16.20 -2.56 -4.34
C ALA A 111 15.28 -2.30 -5.54
N SER A 112 14.06 -1.80 -5.32
CA SER A 112 13.07 -1.52 -6.38
C SER A 112 13.27 -0.17 -7.07
N GLN A 113 14.12 0.72 -6.56
CA GLN A 113 14.31 2.09 -7.06
C GLN A 113 14.63 2.19 -8.57
N ASN A 114 15.39 1.21 -9.09
CA ASN A 114 15.79 1.17 -10.49
C ASN A 114 14.72 0.56 -11.42
N LEU A 115 13.59 0.15 -10.87
CA LEU A 115 12.52 -0.50 -11.61
C LEU A 115 11.28 0.40 -11.63
N GLU A 116 11.15 1.20 -12.67
CA GLU A 116 9.99 2.11 -12.83
C GLU A 116 8.63 1.43 -12.65
N THR A 117 8.55 0.13 -12.95
CA THR A 117 7.33 -0.66 -12.83
C THR A 117 6.86 -0.89 -11.39
N TYR A 118 7.72 -0.69 -10.38
CA TYR A 118 7.32 -0.77 -8.97
C TYR A 118 6.63 0.50 -8.49
N ARG A 119 6.91 1.63 -9.12
CA ARG A 119 6.34 2.92 -8.71
C ARG A 119 6.46 3.17 -7.21
N THR A 120 7.60 2.84 -6.61
CA THR A 120 7.95 3.13 -5.23
C THR A 120 9.07 4.16 -5.18
N LEU A 121 9.13 4.90 -4.08
CA LEU A 121 10.23 5.83 -3.84
C LEU A 121 11.49 5.07 -3.41
N ASP A 122 12.67 5.60 -3.74
CA ASP A 122 13.95 5.09 -3.24
C ASP A 122 14.01 5.25 -1.71
N CYS A 123 13.99 4.14 -1.00
CA CYS A 123 14.08 4.12 0.45
C CYS A 123 15.54 4.12 0.89
N LEU A 124 15.98 5.21 1.52
CA LEU A 124 17.33 5.34 2.07
C LEU A 124 17.53 4.51 3.34
N GLY A 125 16.45 4.20 4.05
CA GLY A 125 16.48 3.45 5.29
C GLY A 125 15.35 3.83 6.24
N ILE A 126 15.55 3.50 7.52
CA ILE A 126 14.61 3.81 8.60
C ILE A 126 15.24 4.69 9.66
N LEU A 127 14.43 5.50 10.31
CA LEU A 127 14.76 6.30 11.47
C LEU A 127 13.90 5.85 12.66
N ASP A 128 14.52 5.31 13.71
CA ASP A 128 13.84 5.01 14.98
C ASP A 128 13.84 6.27 15.86
N ASP A 129 12.71 6.99 15.90
CA ASP A 129 12.53 8.21 16.67
C ASP A 129 11.92 7.88 18.05
N VAL A 130 12.75 7.41 18.95
CA VAL A 130 12.37 7.00 20.31
C VAL A 130 12.04 8.19 21.23
N GLU A 131 12.45 9.40 20.87
CA GLU A 131 12.23 10.63 21.66
C GLU A 131 10.84 11.24 21.38
N PHE A 132 10.15 10.81 20.33
CA PHE A 132 8.83 11.33 20.02
C PHE A 132 7.80 10.90 21.07
N GLN A 133 6.97 11.84 21.52
CA GLN A 133 5.94 11.63 22.55
C GLN A 133 4.54 11.78 21.96
N PRO A 134 3.49 11.09 22.47
CA PRO A 134 3.52 10.18 23.64
C PRO A 134 3.97 8.74 23.30
N HIS A 135 4.21 8.42 22.04
CA HIS A 135 4.62 7.09 21.58
C HIS A 135 5.81 7.21 20.65
N SER A 136 6.75 6.27 20.72
CA SER A 136 7.83 6.19 19.75
C SER A 136 7.27 6.01 18.33
N ARG A 137 8.02 6.48 17.34
CA ARG A 137 7.69 6.33 15.93
C ARG A 137 8.89 5.88 15.12
N VAL A 138 8.63 5.15 14.02
CA VAL A 138 9.65 4.79 13.03
C VAL A 138 9.31 5.51 11.73
N GLY A 139 10.28 6.18 11.13
CA GLY A 139 10.18 6.80 9.83
C GLY A 139 10.78 5.93 8.73
N LEU A 140 10.03 5.63 7.69
CA LEU A 140 10.60 5.20 6.40
C LEU A 140 11.07 6.47 5.67
N VAL A 141 12.35 6.53 5.33
CA VAL A 141 12.98 7.72 4.77
C VAL A 141 13.20 7.50 3.28
N TYR A 142 12.54 8.29 2.48
CA TYR A 142 12.60 8.20 1.02
C TYR A 142 13.32 9.40 0.43
N ARG A 143 14.13 9.14 -0.59
CA ARG A 143 14.66 10.21 -1.44
C ARG A 143 13.50 10.85 -2.22
N VAL A 144 13.38 12.16 -2.14
CA VAL A 144 12.46 12.90 -3.03
C VAL A 144 13.02 12.75 -4.46
N PRO A 145 12.20 12.38 -5.45
CA PRO A 145 12.65 12.28 -6.83
C PRO A 145 13.33 13.60 -7.23
N LEU A 146 14.55 13.48 -7.74
CA LEU A 146 15.35 14.64 -8.11
C LEU A 146 14.58 15.46 -9.12
N ALA A 147 14.43 16.68 -8.75
CA ALA A 147 13.76 17.66 -9.52
C ALA A 147 14.41 17.86 -10.87
N ILE A 148 13.58 18.17 -11.80
CA ILE A 148 13.90 18.48 -13.18
C ILE A 148 14.91 19.65 -13.27
N SER A 149 15.05 20.47 -12.22
CA SER A 149 16.02 21.54 -12.13
C SER A 149 16.54 21.72 -10.69
N PRO A 150 17.86 21.66 -10.46
CA PRO A 150 18.47 21.97 -9.15
C PRO A 150 18.24 23.41 -8.69
N THR A 151 17.99 24.33 -9.62
CA THR A 151 17.72 25.76 -9.36
C THR A 151 16.23 26.10 -9.39
N GLY A 152 15.38 25.08 -9.54
CA GLY A 152 13.93 25.24 -9.56
C GLY A 152 13.32 25.49 -8.17
N PRO A 153 12.01 25.78 -8.10
CA PRO A 153 11.30 25.89 -6.84
C PRO A 153 11.31 24.54 -6.08
N PRO A 154 11.07 24.56 -4.75
CA PRO A 154 11.02 23.33 -3.96
C PRO A 154 10.02 22.34 -4.53
N VAL A 155 10.38 21.05 -4.49
CA VAL A 155 9.47 19.98 -4.89
C VAL A 155 8.28 19.92 -3.95
N LYS A 156 7.08 19.93 -4.51
CA LYS A 156 5.83 19.76 -3.77
C LYS A 156 5.33 18.35 -3.93
N VAL A 157 4.80 17.78 -2.84
CA VAL A 157 4.18 16.46 -2.80
C VAL A 157 2.67 16.63 -2.76
N PHE A 158 1.97 15.88 -3.61
CA PHE A 158 0.51 15.79 -3.63
C PHE A 158 0.08 14.33 -3.63
N THR A 159 -1.08 14.08 -3.04
CA THR A 159 -1.73 12.78 -3.13
C THR A 159 -2.70 12.73 -4.29
N LEU A 160 -3.08 11.52 -4.75
CA LEU A 160 -4.16 11.36 -5.72
C LEU A 160 -5.47 11.98 -5.20
N HIS A 161 -5.72 11.84 -3.88
CA HIS A 161 -6.85 12.46 -3.22
C HIS A 161 -6.85 13.99 -3.39
N ASP A 162 -5.68 14.63 -3.25
CA ASP A 162 -5.55 16.08 -3.42
C ASP A 162 -5.79 16.48 -4.88
N PHE A 163 -5.21 15.75 -5.83
CA PHE A 163 -5.41 16.03 -7.26
C PHE A 163 -6.88 15.97 -7.67
N ILE A 164 -7.59 14.93 -7.24
CA ILE A 164 -9.02 14.76 -7.57
C ILE A 164 -9.87 15.87 -6.95
N ASN A 165 -9.51 16.36 -5.75
CA ASN A 165 -10.27 17.39 -5.05
C ASN A 165 -9.96 18.82 -5.48
N ARG A 166 -8.89 19.05 -6.25
CA ARG A 166 -8.53 20.37 -6.75
C ARG A 166 -9.44 20.78 -7.90
N LYS A 167 -10.40 21.66 -7.61
CA LYS A 167 -11.38 22.15 -8.58
C LYS A 167 -10.78 23.08 -9.63
N GLU A 168 -9.68 23.73 -9.29
CA GLU A 168 -8.92 24.63 -10.15
C GLU A 168 -8.12 23.91 -11.23
N LEU A 169 -7.84 22.61 -11.05
CA LEU A 169 -7.17 21.81 -12.06
C LEU A 169 -8.17 21.15 -13.00
N ALA A 170 -7.87 21.20 -14.27
CA ALA A 170 -8.64 20.45 -15.27
C ALA A 170 -8.54 18.95 -14.96
N ARG A 171 -9.63 18.23 -15.25
CA ARG A 171 -9.58 16.76 -15.20
C ARG A 171 -8.54 16.27 -16.22
N PRO A 172 -7.63 15.36 -15.82
CA PRO A 172 -6.65 14.80 -16.75
C PRO A 172 -7.31 14.16 -17.98
N PRO A 173 -6.67 14.24 -19.13
CA PRO A 173 -7.09 13.54 -20.33
C PRO A 173 -7.30 12.04 -20.07
N LEU A 174 -8.04 11.40 -20.95
CA LEU A 174 -8.43 10.00 -20.75
C LEU A 174 -7.23 9.04 -20.81
N ASP A 175 -6.29 9.32 -21.69
CA ASP A 175 -5.04 8.60 -21.86
C ASP A 175 -4.17 8.65 -20.58
N GLU A 176 -4.02 9.82 -19.96
CA GLU A 176 -3.32 9.95 -18.69
C GLU A 176 -3.99 9.14 -17.56
N ARG A 177 -5.32 9.12 -17.53
CA ARG A 177 -6.06 8.32 -16.54
C ARG A 177 -5.91 6.81 -16.77
N PHE A 178 -5.85 6.38 -18.02
CA PHE A 178 -5.53 4.98 -18.36
C PHE A 178 -4.10 4.64 -17.96
N GLU A 179 -3.15 5.53 -18.23
CA GLU A 179 -1.77 5.30 -17.84
C GLU A 179 -1.58 5.25 -16.33
N LEU A 180 -2.23 6.14 -15.58
CA LEU A 180 -2.26 6.11 -14.12
C LEU A 180 -2.80 4.77 -13.60
N ALA A 181 -3.93 4.32 -14.11
CA ALA A 181 -4.54 3.05 -13.71
C ALA A 181 -3.63 1.85 -14.01
N ARG A 182 -3.02 1.81 -15.20
CA ARG A 182 -2.06 0.78 -15.61
C ARG A 182 -0.83 0.78 -14.70
N ASN A 183 -0.26 1.95 -14.40
CA ASN A 183 0.91 2.07 -13.54
C ASN A 183 0.64 1.53 -12.13
N LEU A 184 -0.52 1.85 -11.54
CA LEU A 184 -0.90 1.36 -10.21
C LEU A 184 -1.15 -0.16 -10.20
N ALA A 185 -1.84 -0.69 -11.21
CA ALA A 185 -2.08 -2.14 -11.31
C ALA A 185 -0.76 -2.90 -11.50
N THR A 186 0.15 -2.39 -12.34
CA THR A 186 1.48 -2.98 -12.55
C THR A 186 2.31 -2.94 -11.26
N ALA A 187 2.33 -1.83 -10.55
CA ALA A 187 3.05 -1.68 -9.30
C ALA A 187 2.56 -2.68 -8.23
N LEU A 188 1.23 -2.83 -8.09
CA LEU A 188 0.67 -3.81 -7.17
C LEU A 188 1.01 -5.25 -7.57
N HIS A 189 0.95 -5.58 -8.86
CA HIS A 189 1.37 -6.90 -9.37
C HIS A 189 2.84 -7.19 -9.03
N ARG A 190 3.74 -6.20 -9.19
CA ARG A 190 5.16 -6.33 -8.85
C ARG A 190 5.36 -6.53 -7.35
N LEU A 191 4.61 -5.83 -6.52
CA LEU A 191 4.65 -6.02 -5.07
C LEU A 191 4.23 -7.45 -4.68
N PHE A 192 3.19 -8.01 -5.32
CA PHE A 192 2.80 -9.41 -5.13
C PHE A 192 3.86 -10.41 -5.59
N ALA A 193 4.52 -10.14 -6.72
CA ALA A 193 5.64 -10.96 -7.20
C ALA A 193 6.81 -10.97 -6.22
N SER A 194 7.02 -9.87 -5.50
CA SER A 194 7.99 -9.76 -4.40
C SER A 194 7.50 -10.36 -3.08
N ARG A 195 6.33 -11.00 -3.07
CA ARG A 195 5.72 -11.64 -1.89
C ARG A 195 5.45 -10.66 -0.74
N TRP A 196 4.98 -9.45 -1.06
CA TRP A 196 4.58 -8.45 -0.08
C TRP A 196 3.13 -8.05 -0.26
N TYR A 197 2.49 -7.69 0.86
CA TYR A 197 1.18 -7.05 0.94
C TYR A 197 1.35 -5.56 1.24
N HIS A 198 0.53 -4.71 0.61
CA HIS A 198 0.50 -3.28 0.91
C HIS A 198 -0.36 -2.97 2.14
N LYS A 199 -1.56 -3.51 2.19
CA LYS A 199 -2.56 -3.45 3.28
C LYS A 199 -3.17 -2.07 3.57
N ASN A 200 -2.72 -1.02 2.91
CA ASN A 200 -3.21 0.36 3.12
C ASN A 200 -3.34 1.14 1.79
N LEU A 201 -3.76 0.44 0.73
CA LEU A 201 -3.90 1.06 -0.59
C LEU A 201 -5.13 1.97 -0.61
N ASN A 202 -4.92 3.27 -0.80
CA ASN A 202 -5.95 4.32 -0.89
C ASN A 202 -5.40 5.57 -1.58
N SER A 203 -6.26 6.52 -1.97
CA SER A 203 -5.83 7.69 -2.74
C SER A 203 -4.91 8.68 -2.01
N LYS A 204 -4.87 8.67 -0.67
CA LYS A 204 -3.89 9.44 0.10
C LYS A 204 -2.50 8.81 0.11
N ASN A 205 -2.39 7.55 -0.31
CA ASN A 205 -1.14 6.79 -0.38
C ASN A 205 -0.62 6.61 -1.81
N ILE A 206 -1.14 7.39 -2.75
CA ILE A 206 -0.59 7.55 -4.10
C ILE A 206 -0.04 8.96 -4.20
N LEU A 207 1.28 9.08 -4.33
CA LEU A 207 1.98 10.36 -4.31
C LEU A 207 2.40 10.80 -5.71
N PHE A 208 2.45 12.10 -5.89
CA PHE A 208 2.98 12.79 -7.06
C PHE A 208 3.91 13.92 -6.62
N PHE A 209 4.93 14.18 -7.41
CA PHE A 209 5.92 15.21 -7.15
C PHE A 209 5.93 16.22 -8.31
N THR A 210 5.95 17.49 -7.99
CA THR A 210 6.02 18.57 -8.97
C THR A 210 6.83 19.75 -8.47
N GLN A 211 7.52 20.42 -9.39
CA GLN A 211 8.15 21.73 -9.16
C GLN A 211 7.31 22.87 -9.73
N ALA A 212 6.20 22.60 -10.40
CA ALA A 212 5.33 23.64 -10.92
C ALA A 212 4.82 24.53 -9.79
N VAL A 213 4.92 25.84 -9.96
CA VAL A 213 4.52 26.84 -8.95
C VAL A 213 3.03 26.74 -8.65
N ASP A 214 2.22 26.51 -9.67
CA ASP A 214 0.76 26.35 -9.60
C ASP A 214 0.34 24.94 -9.19
N GLY A 215 1.30 24.01 -9.01
CA GLY A 215 1.02 22.61 -8.69
C GLY A 215 0.42 21.85 -9.87
N THR A 216 0.48 22.37 -11.09
CA THR A 216 0.18 21.60 -12.29
C THR A 216 1.26 20.55 -12.47
N GLY A 217 0.88 19.31 -12.52
CA GLY A 217 1.77 18.18 -12.71
C GLY A 217 1.05 17.08 -13.44
N SER A 218 1.78 16.32 -14.26
CA SER A 218 1.20 15.13 -14.86
C SER A 218 0.92 14.09 -13.78
N CYS A 219 -0.28 13.50 -13.80
CA CYS A 219 -0.66 12.41 -12.89
C CYS A 219 -0.21 11.02 -13.39
N ILE A 220 0.62 10.96 -14.42
CA ILE A 220 1.09 9.69 -15.01
C ILE A 220 2.22 9.02 -14.23
N GLN A 221 2.92 9.74 -13.37
CA GLN A 221 4.01 9.20 -12.55
C GLN A 221 3.60 9.07 -11.08
N PRO A 222 2.74 8.11 -10.74
CA PRO A 222 2.37 7.84 -9.37
C PRO A 222 3.49 7.12 -8.63
N TYR A 223 3.57 7.34 -7.31
CA TYR A 223 4.40 6.56 -6.42
C TYR A 223 3.53 5.96 -5.32
N LEU A 224 3.66 4.65 -5.11
CA LEU A 224 3.05 3.96 -3.97
C LEU A 224 3.75 4.40 -2.68
N SER A 225 2.97 4.68 -1.67
CA SER A 225 3.39 5.07 -0.32
C SER A 225 2.40 4.55 0.71
N GLY A 226 2.60 4.85 2.00
CA GLY A 226 1.69 4.39 3.05
C GLY A 226 1.87 2.90 3.36
N PHE A 227 3.12 2.47 3.42
CA PHE A 227 3.48 1.08 3.75
C PHE A 227 3.38 0.77 5.26
N ASP A 228 2.54 1.52 6.02
CA ASP A 228 2.42 1.42 7.47
C ASP A 228 2.11 0.00 7.96
N TYR A 229 1.31 -0.73 7.21
CA TYR A 229 0.87 -2.09 7.52
C TYR A 229 1.47 -3.13 6.58
N ALA A 230 2.37 -2.73 5.67
CA ALA A 230 2.98 -3.63 4.72
C ALA A 230 3.78 -4.71 5.43
N ARG A 231 3.70 -5.94 4.92
CA ARG A 231 4.41 -7.08 5.45
C ARG A 231 4.72 -8.11 4.38
N PRO A 232 5.72 -8.98 4.59
CA PRO A 232 5.92 -10.15 3.75
C PRO A 232 4.71 -11.09 3.81
N ASP A 233 4.53 -11.86 2.75
CA ASP A 233 3.61 -12.99 2.70
C ASP A 233 4.25 -14.19 3.40
N SER A 234 4.25 -14.15 4.74
CA SER A 234 4.76 -15.22 5.59
C SER A 234 3.69 -15.62 6.62
N PRO A 235 3.43 -16.92 6.80
CA PRO A 235 2.46 -17.42 7.78
C PRO A 235 2.79 -17.01 9.23
N ASP A 236 4.07 -16.87 9.53
CA ASP A 236 4.58 -16.66 10.90
C ASP A 236 4.61 -15.17 11.29
N GLU A 237 4.25 -14.24 10.39
CA GLU A 237 4.28 -12.82 10.70
C GLU A 237 3.03 -12.33 11.40
N MET A 238 3.24 -11.79 12.60
CA MET A 238 2.20 -11.07 13.32
C MET A 238 1.70 -9.88 12.50
N THR A 239 0.43 -9.92 12.19
CA THR A 239 -0.24 -8.85 11.47
C THR A 239 -0.55 -7.70 12.41
N LEU A 240 0.13 -6.55 12.24
CA LEU A 240 -0.42 -5.30 12.77
C LEU A 240 -1.78 -5.10 12.12
N LYS A 241 -2.81 -5.07 12.95
CA LYS A 241 -4.19 -4.89 12.47
C LYS A 241 -4.43 -3.40 12.36
N PRO A 242 -4.84 -2.92 11.18
CA PRO A 242 -5.23 -1.52 11.05
C PRO A 242 -6.38 -1.21 12.00
N GLU A 243 -6.27 -0.13 12.74
CA GLU A 243 -7.36 0.42 13.54
C GLU A 243 -8.57 0.78 12.64
N ALA A 244 -9.75 0.88 13.25
CA ALA A 244 -10.92 1.36 12.55
C ALA A 244 -10.70 2.81 12.11
N ASP A 245 -10.84 3.08 10.84
CA ASP A 245 -10.70 4.41 10.25
C ASP A 245 -11.72 4.55 9.13
N GLU A 246 -12.63 5.48 9.25
CA GLU A 246 -13.73 5.66 8.28
C GLU A 246 -13.23 5.92 6.87
N PHE A 247 -12.12 6.65 6.71
CA PHE A 247 -11.56 6.91 5.39
C PHE A 247 -10.98 5.62 4.79
N CYS A 248 -10.11 4.95 5.53
CA CYS A 248 -9.45 3.71 5.06
C CYS A 248 -10.46 2.57 4.86
N ASP A 249 -11.49 2.48 5.72
CA ASP A 249 -12.50 1.42 5.65
C ASP A 249 -13.32 1.46 4.35
N ARG A 250 -13.42 2.61 3.68
CA ARG A 250 -14.07 2.71 2.36
C ARG A 250 -13.28 2.01 1.24
N TYR A 251 -11.98 1.83 1.42
CA TYR A 251 -11.10 1.11 0.48
C TYR A 251 -10.92 -0.36 0.86
N ARG A 252 -11.16 -0.71 2.12
CA ARG A 252 -10.91 -2.06 2.62
C ARG A 252 -11.97 -3.03 2.13
N HIS A 253 -11.53 -4.25 1.86
CA HIS A 253 -12.41 -5.36 1.54
C HIS A 253 -13.45 -5.57 2.66
N PRO A 254 -14.73 -5.90 2.33
CA PRO A 254 -15.80 -6.07 3.34
C PRO A 254 -15.41 -6.99 4.50
N GLN A 255 -14.71 -8.09 4.23
CA GLN A 255 -14.23 -9.00 5.28
C GLN A 255 -13.22 -8.35 6.25
N CYS A 256 -12.53 -7.28 5.86
CA CYS A 256 -11.61 -6.55 6.73
C CYS A 256 -12.29 -5.46 7.55
N THR A 257 -13.53 -5.11 7.25
CA THR A 257 -14.26 -4.02 7.92
C THR A 257 -15.31 -4.53 8.90
N HIS A 258 -15.78 -5.77 8.74
CA HIS A 258 -16.76 -6.36 9.63
C HIS A 258 -16.17 -6.59 11.04
N PRO A 259 -16.84 -6.20 12.13
CA PRO A 259 -16.31 -6.30 13.49
C PRO A 259 -15.80 -7.69 13.86
N ASP A 260 -16.54 -8.74 13.53
CA ASP A 260 -16.20 -10.13 13.88
C ASP A 260 -15.02 -10.68 13.08
N SER A 261 -14.85 -10.26 11.84
CA SER A 261 -13.82 -10.77 10.94
C SER A 261 -12.54 -9.93 10.91
N ARG A 262 -12.60 -8.65 11.27
CA ARG A 262 -11.45 -7.73 11.31
C ARG A 262 -10.28 -8.29 12.14
N SER A 263 -10.58 -9.03 13.20
CA SER A 263 -9.55 -9.56 14.11
C SER A 263 -9.14 -11.01 13.83
N THR A 264 -9.90 -11.76 13.05
CA THR A 264 -9.74 -13.22 12.90
C THR A 264 -9.23 -13.65 11.53
N ILE A 265 -9.54 -12.90 10.47
CA ILE A 265 -9.17 -13.28 9.10
C ILE A 265 -7.75 -12.83 8.78
N PRO A 266 -6.85 -13.74 8.36
CA PRO A 266 -5.53 -13.37 7.87
C PRO A 266 -5.66 -12.52 6.60
N PHE A 267 -4.76 -11.54 6.46
CA PHE A 267 -4.74 -10.70 5.27
C PHE A 267 -4.34 -11.49 4.03
N ARG A 268 -5.00 -11.24 2.90
CA ARG A 268 -4.80 -11.91 1.61
C ARG A 268 -4.62 -10.90 0.49
N ARG A 269 -3.96 -11.27 -0.61
CA ARG A 269 -3.75 -10.41 -1.80
C ARG A 269 -5.04 -9.85 -2.37
N ARG A 270 -6.11 -10.62 -2.37
CA ARG A 270 -7.43 -10.17 -2.83
C ARG A 270 -7.92 -8.90 -2.13
N PHE A 271 -7.45 -8.61 -0.91
CA PHE A 271 -7.84 -7.40 -0.18
C PHE A 271 -7.17 -6.15 -0.74
N ASP A 272 -5.89 -6.25 -1.14
CA ASP A 272 -5.21 -5.18 -1.87
C ASP A 272 -5.77 -5.02 -3.29
N VAL A 273 -6.13 -6.13 -3.96
CA VAL A 273 -6.81 -6.09 -5.27
C VAL A 273 -8.14 -5.35 -5.18
N TYR A 274 -8.93 -5.62 -4.14
CA TYR A 274 -10.18 -4.88 -3.89
C TYR A 274 -9.93 -3.38 -3.69
N SER A 275 -8.94 -3.01 -2.88
CA SER A 275 -8.56 -1.61 -2.64
C SER A 275 -8.15 -0.90 -3.94
N LEU A 276 -7.42 -1.60 -4.82
CA LEU A 276 -7.13 -1.10 -6.17
C LEU A 276 -8.41 -0.86 -6.97
N GLY A 277 -9.39 -1.77 -6.90
CA GLY A 277 -10.68 -1.59 -7.57
C GLY A 277 -11.39 -0.29 -7.17
N ILE A 278 -11.32 0.09 -5.90
CA ILE A 278 -11.87 1.38 -5.42
C ILE A 278 -11.06 2.56 -6.00
N LEU A 279 -9.72 2.47 -6.03
CA LEU A 279 -8.89 3.49 -6.67
C LEU A 279 -9.21 3.65 -8.16
N LEU A 280 -9.45 2.55 -8.86
CA LEU A 280 -9.83 2.58 -10.27
C LEU A 280 -11.21 3.24 -10.47
N ILE A 281 -12.16 3.10 -9.53
CA ILE A 281 -13.41 3.87 -9.56
C ILE A 281 -13.12 5.37 -9.42
N GLU A 282 -12.27 5.79 -8.49
CA GLU A 282 -11.90 7.21 -8.30
C GLU A 282 -11.26 7.79 -9.57
N ILE A 283 -10.30 7.08 -10.17
CA ILE A 283 -9.63 7.49 -11.41
C ILE A 283 -10.63 7.59 -12.57
N GLY A 284 -11.47 6.57 -12.73
CA GLY A 284 -12.43 6.52 -13.83
C GLY A 284 -13.53 7.58 -13.73
N ARG A 285 -13.99 7.89 -12.52
CA ARG A 285 -14.96 8.95 -12.27
C ARG A 285 -14.30 10.33 -12.12
N TRP A 286 -13.04 10.37 -11.78
CA TRP A 286 -12.28 11.52 -11.29
C TRP A 286 -13.01 12.20 -10.14
N GLU A 287 -13.32 11.37 -9.13
CA GLU A 287 -14.11 11.75 -7.98
C GLU A 287 -13.69 10.89 -6.77
N THR A 288 -13.38 11.52 -5.63
CA THR A 288 -12.94 10.76 -4.45
C THR A 288 -14.05 9.90 -3.88
N VAL A 289 -13.69 8.75 -3.31
CA VAL A 289 -14.64 7.84 -2.65
C VAL A 289 -15.38 8.54 -1.51
N ASP A 290 -14.76 9.51 -0.83
CA ASP A 290 -15.41 10.34 0.18
C ASP A 290 -16.55 11.18 -0.39
N ARG A 291 -16.33 11.78 -1.56
CA ARG A 291 -17.38 12.54 -2.24
C ARG A 291 -18.49 11.64 -2.70
N ILE A 292 -18.15 10.50 -3.32
CA ILE A 292 -19.13 9.48 -3.72
C ILE A 292 -19.97 9.03 -2.52
N HIS A 293 -19.34 8.83 -1.35
CA HIS A 293 -20.02 8.45 -0.12
C HIS A 293 -20.97 9.54 0.39
N LYS A 294 -20.52 10.79 0.41
CA LYS A 294 -21.37 11.93 0.80
C LYS A 294 -22.59 12.07 -0.10
N ASP A 295 -22.40 11.94 -1.41
CA ASP A 295 -23.49 12.01 -2.40
C ASP A 295 -24.46 10.82 -2.23
N TYR A 296 -23.94 9.62 -1.94
CA TYR A 296 -24.76 8.45 -1.66
C TYR A 296 -25.64 8.63 -0.40
N ILE A 297 -25.08 9.16 0.69
CA ILE A 297 -25.83 9.48 1.92
C ILE A 297 -26.91 10.52 1.62
N ALA A 298 -26.56 11.59 0.90
CA ALA A 298 -27.52 12.64 0.52
C ALA A 298 -28.69 12.09 -0.34
N GLN A 299 -28.38 11.18 -1.26
CA GLN A 299 -29.42 10.48 -2.05
C GLN A 299 -30.36 9.63 -1.16
N LYS A 300 -29.80 8.88 -0.22
CA LYS A 300 -30.58 8.08 0.74
C LYS A 300 -31.47 8.96 1.62
N ALA A 301 -30.93 10.05 2.11
CA ALA A 301 -31.69 11.02 2.92
C ALA A 301 -32.85 11.65 2.13
N LYS A 302 -32.66 11.99 0.86
CA LYS A 302 -33.73 12.51 0.01
C LYS A 302 -34.80 11.48 -0.31
N ALA A 303 -34.43 10.21 -0.38
CA ALA A 303 -35.36 9.09 -0.67
C ALA A 303 -36.15 8.66 0.58
N ALA A 304 -35.72 9.03 1.79
CA ALA A 304 -36.45 8.77 3.02
C ALA A 304 -37.73 9.63 3.06
N ALA A 305 -38.79 9.06 3.62
CA ALA A 305 -40.06 9.79 3.77
C ALA A 305 -39.85 11.05 4.63
N LYS A 306 -40.54 12.15 4.26
CA LYS A 306 -40.52 13.39 5.04
C LYS A 306 -40.96 13.09 6.49
N GLY A 307 -40.07 13.41 7.45
CA GLY A 307 -40.33 13.19 8.87
C GLY A 307 -39.75 11.89 9.46
N SER A 308 -39.14 11.02 8.64
CA SER A 308 -38.42 9.84 9.12
C SER A 308 -37.01 10.22 9.60
N VAL A 309 -36.61 9.65 10.75
CA VAL A 309 -35.20 9.72 11.17
C VAL A 309 -34.36 8.92 10.19
N VAL A 310 -33.43 9.56 9.50
CA VAL A 310 -32.51 8.88 8.58
C VAL A 310 -31.53 8.06 9.43
N ALA A 311 -31.68 6.74 9.43
CA ALA A 311 -30.73 5.85 10.08
C ALA A 311 -29.34 5.98 9.44
N PRO A 312 -28.24 5.81 10.21
CA PRO A 312 -26.89 5.75 9.67
C PRO A 312 -26.80 4.72 8.53
N VAL A 313 -26.21 5.11 7.42
CA VAL A 313 -26.08 4.21 6.26
C VAL A 313 -24.94 3.23 6.54
N PRO A 314 -25.20 1.91 6.60
CA PRO A 314 -24.15 0.93 6.83
C PRO A 314 -23.10 0.95 5.74
N LEU A 315 -21.81 0.79 6.11
CA LEU A 315 -20.68 0.75 5.17
C LEU A 315 -20.88 -0.31 4.07
N GLU A 316 -21.43 -1.47 4.43
CA GLU A 316 -21.74 -2.56 3.48
C GLU A 316 -22.70 -2.12 2.36
N SER A 317 -23.68 -1.29 2.68
CA SER A 317 -24.62 -0.75 1.69
C SER A 317 -23.90 0.17 0.71
N PHE A 318 -22.95 0.96 1.19
CA PHE A 318 -22.10 1.80 0.35
C PHE A 318 -21.13 0.96 -0.49
N GLN A 319 -20.47 -0.03 0.08
CA GLN A 319 -19.62 -0.97 -0.64
C GLN A 319 -20.38 -1.70 -1.77
N ARG A 320 -21.63 -2.09 -1.52
CA ARG A 320 -22.52 -2.64 -2.57
C ARG A 320 -22.81 -1.61 -3.67
N TYR A 321 -23.09 -0.37 -3.29
CA TYR A 321 -23.31 0.71 -4.26
C TYR A 321 -22.07 0.94 -5.15
N LEU A 322 -20.86 0.92 -4.59
CA LEU A 322 -19.63 1.03 -5.35
C LEU A 322 -19.50 -0.10 -6.37
N ARG A 323 -19.72 -1.36 -5.94
CA ARG A 323 -19.58 -2.55 -6.80
C ARG A 323 -20.62 -2.64 -7.91
N THR A 324 -21.77 -2.01 -7.75
CA THR A 324 -22.86 -2.04 -8.75
C THR A 324 -22.93 -0.71 -9.53
N ARG A 325 -23.56 0.29 -8.96
CA ARG A 325 -23.89 1.54 -9.68
C ARG A 325 -22.67 2.35 -10.13
N CYS A 326 -21.63 2.40 -9.27
CA CYS A 326 -20.42 3.13 -9.68
C CYS A 326 -19.71 2.40 -10.82
N VAL A 327 -19.61 1.07 -10.77
CA VAL A 327 -18.99 0.26 -11.82
C VAL A 327 -19.79 0.34 -13.12
N GLU A 328 -21.13 0.22 -13.09
CA GLU A 328 -21.99 0.39 -14.27
C GLU A 328 -21.73 1.72 -14.99
N SER A 329 -21.55 2.80 -14.21
CA SER A 329 -21.28 4.13 -14.78
C SER A 329 -19.91 4.28 -15.44
N LEU A 330 -18.97 3.38 -15.19
CA LEU A 330 -17.61 3.43 -15.77
C LEU A 330 -17.60 3.03 -17.24
N ALA A 331 -18.48 2.14 -17.68
CA ALA A 331 -18.51 1.67 -19.06
C ALA A 331 -18.70 2.83 -20.06
N PHE A 332 -19.53 3.80 -19.69
CA PHE A 332 -19.74 5.00 -20.50
C PHE A 332 -18.54 5.97 -20.45
N ARG A 333 -17.79 6.00 -19.34
CA ARG A 333 -16.71 6.98 -19.10
C ARG A 333 -15.34 6.50 -19.56
N MET A 334 -15.07 5.20 -19.39
CA MET A 334 -13.75 4.58 -19.50
C MET A 334 -13.74 3.39 -20.48
N GLY A 335 -14.89 3.03 -21.04
CA GLY A 335 -15.03 1.87 -21.92
C GLY A 335 -15.12 0.54 -21.17
N THR A 336 -15.41 -0.51 -21.94
CA THR A 336 -15.72 -1.84 -21.42
C THR A 336 -14.49 -2.53 -20.82
N ILE A 337 -13.32 -2.40 -21.45
CA ILE A 337 -12.07 -3.03 -21.00
C ILE A 337 -11.74 -2.57 -19.59
N TYR A 338 -11.69 -1.26 -19.37
CA TYR A 338 -11.45 -0.68 -18.05
C TYR A 338 -12.47 -1.16 -17.01
N THR A 339 -13.75 -1.14 -17.39
CA THR A 339 -14.85 -1.55 -16.50
C THR A 339 -14.73 -3.02 -16.10
N ASN A 340 -14.32 -3.91 -17.01
CA ASN A 340 -14.10 -5.32 -16.70
C ASN A 340 -12.92 -5.53 -15.75
N ALA A 341 -11.83 -4.78 -15.89
CA ALA A 341 -10.73 -4.80 -14.93
C ALA A 341 -11.19 -4.38 -13.51
N VAL A 342 -12.04 -3.33 -13.42
CA VAL A 342 -12.62 -2.91 -12.13
C VAL A 342 -13.56 -3.97 -11.57
N LYS A 343 -14.40 -4.60 -12.40
CA LYS A 343 -15.27 -5.71 -11.98
C LYS A 343 -14.45 -6.87 -11.40
N PHE A 344 -13.38 -7.28 -12.06
CA PHE A 344 -12.47 -8.30 -11.55
C PHE A 344 -11.98 -7.95 -10.14
N CYS A 345 -11.48 -6.73 -9.95
CA CYS A 345 -10.96 -6.31 -8.64
C CYS A 345 -12.00 -6.36 -7.52
N LEU A 346 -13.27 -6.06 -7.82
CA LEU A 346 -14.31 -5.89 -6.81
C LEU A 346 -15.19 -7.13 -6.59
N HIS A 347 -15.32 -8.01 -7.58
CA HIS A 347 -16.18 -9.20 -7.51
C HIS A 347 -15.36 -10.49 -7.41
N ASP A 348 -14.46 -10.76 -8.33
CA ASP A 348 -13.69 -12.00 -8.31
C ASP A 348 -12.75 -12.08 -7.09
N ALA A 349 -12.29 -10.93 -6.63
CA ALA A 349 -11.56 -10.84 -5.36
C ALA A 349 -12.44 -11.18 -4.13
N THR A 350 -13.78 -11.11 -4.24
CA THR A 350 -14.71 -11.43 -3.15
C THR A 350 -15.23 -12.86 -3.19
N GLU A 351 -15.39 -13.46 -4.39
CA GLU A 351 -16.07 -14.76 -4.58
C GLU A 351 -15.15 -15.98 -4.43
N ALA A 352 -13.83 -15.81 -4.50
CA ALA A 352 -12.84 -16.89 -4.30
C ALA A 352 -12.83 -17.49 -2.87
N GLY A 353 -13.91 -17.40 -2.13
CA GLY A 353 -14.10 -17.88 -0.77
C GLY A 353 -15.36 -18.73 -0.56
N GLY A 354 -16.06 -19.12 -1.61
CA GLY A 354 -17.12 -20.12 -1.54
C GLY A 354 -16.54 -21.50 -1.22
N ASP A 355 -17.28 -22.29 -0.45
CA ASP A 355 -16.98 -23.63 0.09
C ASP A 355 -16.43 -24.68 -0.88
N THR A 356 -15.36 -24.36 -1.62
CA THR A 356 -14.60 -25.34 -2.38
C THR A 356 -13.59 -26.01 -1.45
N PRO A 357 -13.59 -27.36 -1.34
CA PRO A 357 -12.69 -28.06 -0.45
C PRO A 357 -11.25 -27.84 -0.93
N ALA A 358 -10.43 -27.33 -0.02
CA ALA A 358 -8.96 -27.43 0.09
C ALA A 358 -8.15 -27.65 -1.20
N VAL A 359 -8.30 -26.81 -2.20
CA VAL A 359 -7.14 -26.38 -3.00
C VAL A 359 -6.26 -25.63 -2.02
N SER A 360 -4.98 -25.97 -1.92
CA SER A 360 -4.13 -25.35 -0.89
C SER A 360 -4.26 -23.84 -1.00
N VAL A 361 -4.33 -23.14 0.12
CA VAL A 361 -4.45 -21.65 0.14
C VAL A 361 -3.35 -21.01 -0.72
N VAL A 362 -2.20 -21.68 -0.82
CA VAL A 362 -1.03 -21.27 -1.63
C VAL A 362 -1.35 -21.31 -3.13
N ASP A 363 -2.02 -22.35 -3.62
CA ASP A 363 -2.36 -22.49 -5.04
C ASP A 363 -3.40 -21.43 -5.45
N GLY A 364 -4.37 -21.15 -4.60
CA GLY A 364 -5.37 -20.09 -4.82
C GLY A 364 -4.76 -18.68 -4.87
N GLU A 365 -3.77 -18.37 -4.04
CA GLU A 365 -3.07 -17.08 -4.07
C GLU A 365 -2.20 -16.92 -5.32
N GLN A 366 -1.55 -17.97 -5.80
CA GLN A 366 -0.76 -17.95 -7.04
C GLN A 366 -1.65 -17.81 -8.29
N GLU A 367 -2.77 -18.52 -8.30
CA GLU A 367 -3.78 -18.38 -9.35
C GLU A 367 -4.33 -16.94 -9.41
N LEU A 368 -4.61 -16.34 -8.25
CA LEU A 368 -5.07 -14.94 -8.20
C LEU A 368 -4.05 -13.99 -8.83
N ILE A 369 -2.75 -14.16 -8.57
CA ILE A 369 -1.70 -13.31 -9.18
C ILE A 369 -1.71 -13.46 -10.70
N SER A 370 -1.82 -14.69 -11.21
CA SER A 370 -1.84 -14.97 -12.64
C SER A 370 -3.08 -14.38 -13.32
N ARG A 371 -4.26 -14.54 -12.70
CA ARG A 371 -5.51 -13.95 -13.18
C ARG A 371 -5.47 -12.41 -13.11
N PHE A 372 -4.97 -11.85 -12.02
CA PHE A 372 -4.83 -10.40 -11.87
C PHE A 372 -3.91 -9.80 -12.95
N ASN A 373 -2.81 -10.47 -13.27
CA ASN A 373 -1.96 -10.03 -14.39
C ASN A 373 -2.68 -10.06 -15.72
N ARG A 374 -3.42 -11.15 -16.01
CA ARG A 374 -4.13 -11.34 -17.30
C ARG A 374 -5.34 -10.42 -17.41
N ASP A 375 -6.20 -10.38 -16.38
CA ASP A 375 -7.54 -9.79 -16.46
C ASP A 375 -7.59 -8.32 -15.98
N VAL A 376 -6.51 -7.82 -15.36
CA VAL A 376 -6.39 -6.43 -14.93
C VAL A 376 -5.21 -5.74 -15.60
N VAL A 377 -3.97 -6.19 -15.33
CA VAL A 377 -2.77 -5.48 -15.78
C VAL A 377 -2.69 -5.47 -17.32
N ALA A 378 -2.83 -6.63 -17.95
CA ALA A 378 -2.76 -6.77 -19.41
C ALA A 378 -3.98 -6.11 -20.11
N GLU A 379 -5.16 -6.13 -19.48
CA GLU A 379 -6.34 -5.46 -20.03
C GLU A 379 -6.22 -3.93 -19.94
N LEU A 380 -5.77 -3.38 -18.81
CA LEU A 380 -5.55 -1.94 -18.69
C LEU A 380 -4.47 -1.44 -19.67
N ALA A 381 -3.52 -2.27 -20.05
CA ALA A 381 -2.51 -1.93 -21.06
C ALA A 381 -3.10 -1.76 -22.48
N LYS A 382 -4.28 -2.31 -22.74
CA LYS A 382 -5.00 -2.16 -24.03
C LYS A 382 -5.88 -0.91 -24.08
N CYS A 383 -6.10 -0.24 -22.94
CA CYS A 383 -6.90 0.98 -22.90
C CYS A 383 -6.13 2.12 -23.58
N THR A 384 -6.73 2.67 -24.62
CA THR A 384 -6.24 3.82 -25.38
C THR A 384 -7.37 4.83 -25.53
N ALA A 385 -7.04 6.14 -25.59
CA ALA A 385 -8.00 7.22 -25.85
C ALA A 385 -7.84 7.76 -27.27
#